data_ee3172f05368de707f8d6b63caef8444
#
_entry.id   ee3172f05368de707f8d6b63caef8444
#
_cell.length_a   1.000
_cell.length_b   1.000
_cell.length_c   1.000
_cell.angle_alpha   90.00
_cell.angle_beta   90.00
_cell.angle_gamma   90.00
#
_symmetry.space_group_name_H-M   'P 1'
#
loop_
_entity.id
_entity.type
_entity.pdbx_description
1 polymer ?
#
loop_
_entity_poly.entity_id
_entity_poly.type
_entity_poly.pdbx_seq_one_letter_code
_entity_poly.pdbx_strand_id
1 'polypeptide(L)'
;MVRASKAVIVSCEELISSDEVRKDPDRTTIPYIFVDAVVVQPWGAYPTSTYRYYEHDDEHLLDYQRRARAGGDEYQEYLQRFIYDCKDFDEYLEKAAGAKRLEELRDSMQEVL
;
A
#
# COMPACT_ATOMS: atom_id res chain seq x y z
N MET A 1 3.19 15.75 11.86
CA MET A 1 4.05 15.46 10.67
C MET A 1 3.54 16.11 9.39
N VAL A 2 2.28 15.91 9.01
CA VAL A 2 1.69 16.52 7.80
C VAL A 2 1.83 18.04 7.76
N ARG A 3 1.59 18.72 8.89
CA ARG A 3 1.69 20.18 8.99
C ARG A 3 3.11 20.73 8.85
N ALA A 4 4.13 19.91 9.11
CA ALA A 4 5.53 20.32 9.03
C ALA A 4 6.14 20.12 7.63
N SER A 5 5.41 19.47 6.72
CA SER A 5 5.88 19.17 5.38
C SER A 5 5.61 20.32 4.43
N LYS A 6 6.55 20.58 3.49
CA LYS A 6 6.36 21.59 2.43
C LYS A 6 5.34 21.17 1.40
N ALA A 7 5.27 19.86 1.12
CA ALA A 7 4.32 19.27 0.18
C ALA A 7 3.80 17.97 0.78
N VAL A 8 2.51 17.69 0.56
CA VAL A 8 1.84 16.49 1.02
C VAL A 8 1.15 15.82 -0.15
N ILE A 9 1.59 14.61 -0.47
CA ILE A 9 0.99 13.76 -1.50
C ILE A 9 0.37 12.57 -0.79
N VAL A 10 -0.90 12.30 -1.09
CA VAL A 10 -1.66 11.19 -0.51
C VAL A 10 -1.99 10.19 -1.60
N SER A 11 -1.68 8.92 -1.39
CA SER A 11 -2.20 7.83 -2.23
C SER A 11 -3.45 7.25 -1.57
N CYS A 12 -4.41 6.84 -2.38
CA CYS A 12 -5.65 6.24 -1.90
C CYS A 12 -6.09 5.09 -2.80
N GLU A 13 -6.92 4.23 -2.24
CA GLU A 13 -7.48 3.10 -2.97
C GLU A 13 -8.56 3.54 -3.96
N GLU A 14 -9.38 4.48 -3.56
CA GLU A 14 -10.45 5.03 -4.40
C GLU A 14 -10.83 6.45 -3.98
N LEU A 15 -11.43 7.19 -4.89
CA LEU A 15 -12.04 8.48 -4.60
C LEU A 15 -13.52 8.27 -4.29
N ILE A 16 -14.00 8.95 -3.26
CA ILE A 16 -15.42 8.95 -2.91
C ILE A 16 -15.99 10.36 -3.05
N SER A 17 -17.32 10.46 -3.09
CA SER A 17 -17.98 11.75 -3.21
C SER A 17 -17.87 12.58 -1.93
N SER A 18 -17.97 13.90 -2.06
CA SER A 18 -18.02 14.80 -0.91
C SER A 18 -19.20 14.51 0.00
N ASP A 19 -20.31 14.04 -0.55
CA ASP A 19 -21.50 13.68 0.23
C ASP A 19 -21.23 12.47 1.12
N GLU A 20 -20.50 11.49 0.64
CA GLU A 20 -20.09 10.34 1.46
C GLU A 20 -19.14 10.75 2.59
N VAL A 21 -18.23 11.67 2.33
CA VAL A 21 -17.35 12.23 3.36
C VAL A 21 -18.17 12.92 4.45
N ARG A 22 -19.18 13.69 4.06
CA ARG A 22 -20.04 14.43 5.01
C ARG A 22 -20.93 13.53 5.87
N LYS A 23 -21.25 12.33 5.41
CA LYS A 23 -22.04 11.37 6.19
C LYS A 23 -21.33 10.89 7.44
N ASP A 24 -20.00 10.83 7.41
CA ASP A 24 -19.20 10.37 8.53
C ASP A 24 -17.89 11.18 8.63
N PRO A 25 -18.00 12.44 9.10
CA PRO A 25 -16.85 13.34 9.16
C PRO A 25 -15.75 12.86 10.11
N ASP A 26 -16.08 12.02 11.09
CA ASP A 26 -15.12 11.49 12.06
C ASP A 26 -14.11 10.52 11.43
N ARG A 27 -14.39 10.01 10.23
CA ARG A 27 -13.46 9.18 9.48
C ARG A 27 -12.38 9.96 8.77
N THR A 28 -12.49 11.28 8.68
CA THR A 28 -11.48 12.12 8.05
C THR A 28 -10.23 12.18 8.93
N THR A 29 -9.14 11.59 8.46
CA THR A 29 -7.86 11.55 9.17
C THR A 29 -7.03 12.79 8.87
N ILE A 30 -6.96 13.18 7.58
CA ILE A 30 -6.18 14.33 7.12
C ILE A 30 -7.12 15.28 6.39
N PRO A 31 -7.34 16.51 6.92
CA PRO A 31 -8.16 17.51 6.24
C PRO A 31 -7.57 17.94 4.90
N TYR A 32 -8.44 18.25 3.94
CA TYR A 32 -8.05 18.60 2.57
C TYR A 32 -7.06 19.76 2.48
N ILE A 33 -7.12 20.69 3.43
CA ILE A 33 -6.28 21.91 3.43
C ILE A 33 -4.77 21.56 3.56
N PHE A 34 -4.44 20.38 4.06
CA PHE A 34 -3.05 19.94 4.22
C PHE A 34 -2.55 19.11 3.04
N VAL A 35 -3.39 18.81 2.05
CA VAL A 35 -3.07 17.90 0.95
C VAL A 35 -2.86 18.70 -0.33
N ASP A 36 -1.70 18.52 -0.96
CA ASP A 36 -1.36 19.18 -2.22
C ASP A 36 -1.75 18.34 -3.44
N ALA A 37 -1.62 17.02 -3.33
CA ALA A 37 -1.94 16.12 -4.43
C ALA A 37 -2.49 14.78 -3.92
N VAL A 38 -3.40 14.18 -4.70
CA VAL A 38 -3.96 12.87 -4.43
C VAL A 38 -3.70 11.95 -5.62
N VAL A 39 -3.20 10.75 -5.35
CA VAL A 39 -2.95 9.73 -6.35
C VAL A 39 -3.85 8.53 -6.07
N VAL A 40 -4.66 8.14 -7.04
CA VAL A 40 -5.47 6.92 -6.94
C VAL A 40 -4.59 5.75 -7.37
N GLN A 41 -4.24 4.91 -6.41
CA GLN A 41 -3.41 3.74 -6.65
C GLN A 41 -3.94 2.55 -5.84
N PRO A 42 -4.79 1.71 -6.43
CA PRO A 42 -5.20 0.46 -5.79
C PRO A 42 -3.99 -0.39 -5.37
N TRP A 43 -4.05 -0.96 -4.18
CA TRP A 43 -2.95 -1.71 -3.58
C TRP A 43 -1.70 -0.88 -3.29
N GLY A 44 -1.82 0.44 -3.27
CA GLY A 44 -0.67 1.35 -3.10
C GLY A 44 0.08 1.21 -1.78
N ALA A 45 -0.54 0.64 -0.75
CA ALA A 45 0.11 0.38 0.53
C ALA A 45 0.76 -1.02 0.61
N TYR A 46 0.52 -1.91 -0.38
CA TYR A 46 1.11 -3.25 -0.38
C TYR A 46 2.65 -3.18 -0.22
N PRO A 47 3.30 -4.01 0.60
CA PRO A 47 2.79 -5.18 1.31
C PRO A 47 2.16 -4.92 2.68
N THR A 48 1.96 -3.67 3.07
CA THR A 48 1.24 -3.33 4.29
C THR A 48 -0.27 -3.28 4.06
N SER A 49 -1.05 -3.13 5.12
CA SER A 49 -2.51 -3.15 5.03
C SER A 49 -3.13 -1.79 4.72
N THR A 50 -4.32 -1.81 4.15
CA THR A 50 -5.22 -0.66 4.11
C THR A 50 -6.55 -1.08 4.73
N TYR A 51 -6.91 -0.46 5.84
CA TYR A 51 -8.12 -0.79 6.59
C TYR A 51 -9.35 -0.79 5.68
N ARG A 52 -10.16 -1.82 5.79
CA ARG A 52 -11.36 -2.11 4.98
C ARG A 52 -11.10 -2.63 3.57
N TYR A 53 -9.86 -2.58 3.09
CA TYR A 53 -9.54 -3.03 1.74
C TYR A 53 -8.77 -4.35 1.74
N TYR A 54 -7.65 -4.43 2.44
CA TYR A 54 -6.82 -5.64 2.47
C TYR A 54 -5.88 -5.67 3.68
N GLU A 55 -5.54 -6.88 4.09
CA GLU A 55 -4.57 -7.13 5.14
C GLU A 55 -3.13 -7.04 4.62
N HIS A 56 -2.17 -6.92 5.54
CA HIS A 56 -0.75 -6.95 5.20
C HIS A 56 -0.33 -8.35 4.73
N ASP A 57 0.66 -8.37 3.84
CA ASP A 57 1.26 -9.62 3.37
C ASP A 57 2.47 -9.96 4.25
N ASP A 58 2.21 -10.69 5.32
CA ASP A 58 3.25 -11.07 6.28
C ASP A 58 4.33 -11.96 5.68
N GLU A 59 3.98 -12.84 4.75
CA GLU A 59 4.97 -13.67 4.05
C GLU A 59 5.98 -12.82 3.30
N HIS A 60 5.50 -11.83 2.54
CA HIS A 60 6.38 -10.92 1.80
C HIS A 60 7.21 -10.03 2.74
N LEU A 61 6.59 -9.51 3.79
CA LEU A 61 7.28 -8.66 4.77
C LEU A 61 8.39 -9.44 5.51
N LEU A 62 8.11 -10.67 5.90
CA LEU A 62 9.12 -11.52 6.55
C LEU A 62 10.26 -11.89 5.60
N ASP A 63 9.96 -12.20 4.34
CA ASP A 63 10.96 -12.46 3.32
C ASP A 63 11.86 -11.25 3.09
N TYR A 64 11.27 -10.07 2.95
CA TYR A 64 12.02 -8.82 2.84
C TYR A 64 12.94 -8.62 4.05
N GLN A 65 12.41 -8.77 5.26
CA GLN A 65 13.17 -8.58 6.49
C GLN A 65 14.37 -9.55 6.56
N ARG A 66 14.14 -10.82 6.22
CA ARG A 66 15.17 -11.83 6.22
C ARG A 66 16.29 -11.50 5.23
N ARG A 67 15.94 -11.14 4.01
CA ARG A 67 16.89 -10.78 2.97
C ARG A 67 17.66 -9.49 3.27
N ALA A 68 16.95 -8.49 3.81
CA ALA A 68 17.57 -7.23 4.21
C ALA A 68 18.59 -7.41 5.34
N ARG A 69 18.30 -8.29 6.30
CA ARG A 69 19.23 -8.63 7.40
C ARG A 69 20.44 -9.40 6.92
N ALA A 70 20.26 -10.32 5.98
CA ALA A 70 21.35 -11.06 5.38
C ALA A 70 22.28 -10.14 4.59
N GLY A 71 21.74 -9.12 3.95
CA GLY A 71 22.49 -8.16 3.14
C GLY A 71 23.14 -8.79 1.92
N GLY A 72 24.12 -8.08 1.34
CA GLY A 72 24.91 -8.62 0.23
C GLY A 72 24.06 -9.10 -0.95
N ASP A 73 24.40 -10.31 -1.44
CA ASP A 73 23.78 -10.87 -2.65
C ASP A 73 22.29 -11.16 -2.47
N GLU A 74 21.85 -11.60 -1.31
CA GLU A 74 20.44 -11.89 -1.04
C GLU A 74 19.58 -10.62 -1.12
N TYR A 75 20.06 -9.53 -0.56
CA TYR A 75 19.34 -8.26 -0.63
C TYR A 75 19.35 -7.69 -2.04
N GLN A 76 20.46 -7.78 -2.75
CA GLN A 76 20.56 -7.36 -4.14
C GLN A 76 19.64 -8.16 -5.05
N GLU A 77 19.50 -9.46 -4.82
CA GLU A 77 18.55 -10.31 -5.57
C GLU A 77 17.11 -9.86 -5.34
N TYR A 78 16.76 -9.53 -4.10
CA TYR A 78 15.43 -9.00 -3.78
C TYR A 78 15.15 -7.70 -4.55
N LEU A 79 16.08 -6.76 -4.51
CA LEU A 79 15.95 -5.47 -5.21
C LEU A 79 15.87 -5.68 -6.73
N GLN A 80 16.68 -6.58 -7.28
CA GLN A 80 16.66 -6.85 -8.71
C GLN A 80 15.30 -7.40 -9.14
N ARG A 81 14.79 -8.40 -8.43
CA ARG A 81 13.54 -9.07 -8.78
C ARG A 81 12.32 -8.16 -8.63
N PHE A 82 12.21 -7.45 -7.52
CA PHE A 82 10.99 -6.74 -7.17
C PHE A 82 10.99 -5.25 -7.50
N ILE A 83 12.17 -4.68 -7.75
CA ILE A 83 12.29 -3.24 -8.05
C ILE A 83 12.80 -3.04 -9.47
N TYR A 84 14.03 -3.49 -9.75
CA TYR A 84 14.69 -3.15 -11.01
C TYR A 84 14.13 -3.87 -12.23
N ASP A 85 13.67 -5.11 -12.08
CA ASP A 85 13.09 -5.90 -13.18
C ASP A 85 11.60 -5.62 -13.40
N CYS A 86 11.00 -4.76 -12.59
CA CYS A 86 9.60 -4.35 -12.74
C CYS A 86 9.53 -3.03 -13.51
N LYS A 87 8.79 -3.00 -14.62
CA LYS A 87 8.62 -1.78 -15.41
C LYS A 87 7.60 -0.82 -14.80
N ASP A 88 6.64 -1.36 -14.00
CA ASP A 88 5.59 -0.58 -13.35
C ASP A 88 5.12 -1.27 -12.07
N PHE A 89 4.19 -0.64 -11.38
CA PHE A 89 3.63 -1.13 -10.13
C PHE A 89 2.80 -2.40 -10.32
N ASP A 90 2.10 -2.53 -11.43
CA ASP A 90 1.29 -3.72 -11.72
C ASP A 90 2.18 -4.97 -11.86
N GLU A 91 3.32 -4.84 -12.53
CA GLU A 91 4.28 -5.94 -12.62
C GLU A 91 4.88 -6.29 -11.26
N TYR A 92 5.15 -5.29 -10.41
CA TYR A 92 5.57 -5.51 -9.05
C TYR A 92 4.54 -6.32 -8.24
N LEU A 93 3.26 -5.95 -8.30
CA LEU A 93 2.19 -6.67 -7.61
C LEU A 93 2.09 -8.12 -8.08
N GLU A 94 2.21 -8.34 -9.38
CA GLU A 94 2.15 -9.68 -9.95
C GLU A 94 3.31 -10.56 -9.46
N LYS A 95 4.53 -10.03 -9.43
CA LYS A 95 5.70 -10.77 -8.95
C LYS A 95 5.69 -10.98 -7.45
N ALA A 96 5.29 -9.96 -6.68
CA ALA A 96 5.34 -10.01 -5.22
C ALA A 96 4.22 -10.84 -4.62
N ALA A 97 3.02 -10.76 -5.18
CA ALA A 97 1.84 -11.43 -4.63
C ALA A 97 1.15 -12.33 -5.66
N GLY A 98 0.81 -11.77 -6.82
CA GLY A 98 -0.07 -12.40 -7.78
C GLY A 98 -1.55 -12.29 -7.40
N ALA A 99 -2.44 -12.50 -8.37
CA ALA A 99 -3.88 -12.30 -8.20
C ALA A 99 -4.48 -13.12 -7.03
N LYS A 100 -4.05 -14.37 -6.88
CA LYS A 100 -4.55 -15.24 -5.82
C LYS A 100 -4.21 -14.72 -4.42
N ARG A 101 -2.96 -14.31 -4.20
CA ARG A 101 -2.54 -13.79 -2.90
C ARG A 101 -3.24 -12.48 -2.56
N LEU A 102 -3.40 -11.60 -3.54
CA LEU A 102 -4.13 -10.34 -3.35
C LEU A 102 -5.60 -10.60 -2.95
N GLU A 103 -6.24 -11.59 -3.57
CA GLU A 103 -7.59 -11.99 -3.20
C GLU A 103 -7.65 -12.52 -1.76
N GLU A 104 -6.71 -13.37 -1.36
CA GLU A 104 -6.61 -13.87 0.02
C GLU A 104 -6.48 -12.73 1.04
N LEU A 105 -5.64 -11.74 0.75
CA LEU A 105 -5.45 -10.58 1.63
C LEU A 105 -6.71 -9.72 1.75
N ARG A 106 -7.44 -9.58 0.66
CA ARG A 106 -8.74 -8.88 0.65
C ARG A 106 -9.79 -9.63 1.48
N ASP A 107 -9.89 -10.94 1.27
CA ASP A 107 -10.83 -11.78 1.98
C ASP A 107 -10.55 -11.80 3.49
N SER A 108 -9.27 -11.88 3.87
CA SER A 108 -8.86 -11.82 5.28
C SER A 108 -9.32 -10.52 5.96
N MET A 109 -9.26 -9.40 5.26
CA MET A 109 -9.76 -8.12 5.80
C MET A 109 -11.28 -8.17 5.97
N GLN A 110 -12.02 -8.76 5.05
CA GLN A 110 -13.48 -8.85 5.15
C GLN A 110 -13.91 -9.71 6.34
N GLU A 111 -13.15 -10.74 6.70
CA GLU A 111 -13.44 -11.59 7.85
C GLU A 111 -13.36 -10.84 9.18
N VAL A 112 -12.54 -9.79 9.30
CA VAL A 112 -12.37 -9.03 10.53
C VAL A 112 -13.25 -7.78 10.62
N LEU A 113 -13.97 -7.44 9.56
CA LEU A 113 -14.93 -6.30 9.55
C LEU A 113 -16.33 -6.66 10.14
#